data_9c21c2282d21f1a47d809135bac0abc6
#
_entry.id   9c21c2282d21f1a47d809135bac0abc6
#
_cell.length_a   1.000
_cell.length_b   1.000
_cell.length_c   1.000
_cell.angle_alpha   90.00
_cell.angle_beta   90.00
_cell.angle_gamma   90.00
#
_symmetry.space_group_name_H-M   'P 1'
#
loop_
_entity.id
_entity.type
_entity.pdbx_description
1 polymer ?
#
loop_
_entity_poly.entity_id
_entity_poly.type
_entity_poly.pdbx_seq_one_letter_code
_entity_poly.pdbx_strand_id
1 'polypeptide(L)'
;VLGINESESDGFLSQLDLKQLPSLISRIKKMDFETEQVTRLGVKIDGKNVYPVLNDVAVFSSRSAMLMEHTLRVNGDEVWHDSSDGVIISTPIGSSAYSMSAGGPVIFQDSDVFGIISVNSLDITRRPLIVSNASVIEVDEISSRLHCEVVLDGLDRYKVKNSVEATNYEPSANIIRLKKDTTAISAIAKKV
;
A
#
# COMPACT_ATOMS: atom_id res chain seq x y z
N VAL A 1 9.96 -11.08 6.96
CA VAL A 1 8.91 -10.57 7.85
C VAL A 1 7.98 -11.72 8.22
N LEU A 2 7.52 -11.75 9.45
CA LEU A 2 6.56 -12.71 9.97
C LEU A 2 5.44 -11.91 10.65
N GLY A 3 4.21 -12.04 10.17
CA GLY A 3 3.04 -11.42 10.78
C GLY A 3 2.47 -12.29 11.91
N ILE A 4 2.30 -11.71 13.10
CA ILE A 4 1.68 -12.36 14.26
C ILE A 4 0.50 -11.49 14.70
N ASN A 5 -0.67 -12.09 14.89
CA ASN A 5 -1.84 -11.39 15.41
C ASN A 5 -1.76 -11.26 16.93
N GLU A 6 -2.07 -10.08 17.42
CA GLU A 6 -2.15 -9.79 18.86
C GLU A 6 -3.52 -10.15 19.45
N SER A 7 -4.54 -10.28 18.62
CA SER A 7 -5.91 -10.59 19.00
C SER A 7 -6.56 -11.56 18.01
N GLU A 8 -7.73 -12.09 18.36
CA GLU A 8 -8.52 -13.02 17.51
C GLU A 8 -9.01 -12.41 16.17
N SER A 9 -8.56 -11.20 15.81
CA SER A 9 -8.87 -10.60 14.52
C SER A 9 -8.02 -11.22 13.41
N ASP A 10 -8.67 -11.76 12.39
CA ASP A 10 -8.02 -12.30 11.18
C ASP A 10 -7.26 -11.19 10.43
N GLY A 11 -5.96 -11.03 10.70
CA GLY A 11 -5.08 -10.20 9.89
C GLY A 11 -4.79 -10.88 8.55
N PHE A 12 -4.85 -10.11 7.45
CA PHE A 12 -4.58 -10.66 6.11
C PHE A 12 -3.16 -11.22 5.96
N LEU A 13 -2.19 -10.60 6.63
CA LEU A 13 -0.77 -10.99 6.60
C LEU A 13 -0.35 -11.84 7.79
N SER A 14 -1.08 -11.78 8.91
CA SER A 14 -0.76 -12.51 10.14
C SER A 14 -1.67 -13.73 10.29
N GLN A 15 -1.08 -14.90 10.11
CA GLN A 15 -1.79 -16.17 10.17
C GLN A 15 -1.67 -16.86 11.54
N LEU A 16 -1.03 -16.20 12.51
CA LEU A 16 -0.65 -16.81 13.78
C LEU A 16 -1.07 -15.97 14.96
N ASP A 17 -1.60 -16.63 15.99
CA ASP A 17 -1.84 -16.05 17.30
C ASP A 17 -0.55 -16.12 18.15
N LEU A 18 -0.35 -15.14 19.02
CA LEU A 18 0.74 -15.12 20.02
C LEU A 18 0.84 -16.42 20.83
N LYS A 19 -0.26 -17.10 21.10
CA LYS A 19 -0.30 -18.40 21.79
C LYS A 19 0.44 -19.51 21.03
N GLN A 20 0.60 -19.37 19.72
CA GLN A 20 1.28 -20.32 18.84
C GLN A 20 2.79 -20.07 18.73
N LEU A 21 3.29 -18.99 19.34
CA LEU A 21 4.70 -18.57 19.25
C LEU A 21 5.72 -19.67 19.60
N PRO A 22 5.55 -20.52 20.64
CA PRO A 22 6.50 -21.59 20.94
C PRO A 22 6.59 -22.64 19.84
N SER A 23 5.46 -23.03 19.26
CA SER A 23 5.41 -23.97 18.14
C SER A 23 6.03 -23.38 16.88
N LEU A 24 5.80 -22.10 16.63
CA LEU A 24 6.37 -21.33 15.54
C LEU A 24 7.90 -21.31 15.59
N ILE A 25 8.48 -20.97 16.74
CA ILE A 25 9.92 -20.96 16.92
C ILE A 25 10.53 -22.34 16.62
N SER A 26 9.85 -23.40 17.06
CA SER A 26 10.29 -24.77 16.76
C SER A 26 10.27 -25.08 15.25
N ARG A 27 9.25 -24.62 14.52
CA ARG A 27 9.14 -24.79 13.06
C ARG A 27 10.18 -23.99 12.32
N ILE A 28 10.41 -22.74 12.71
CA ILE A 28 11.45 -21.88 12.10
C ILE A 28 12.84 -22.53 12.29
N LYS A 29 13.15 -23.05 13.49
CA LYS A 29 14.42 -23.77 13.75
C LYS A 29 14.59 -25.00 12.86
N LYS A 30 13.52 -25.65 12.48
CA LYS A 30 13.51 -26.83 11.59
C LYS A 30 13.45 -26.46 10.12
N MET A 31 13.46 -25.18 9.77
CA MET A 31 13.28 -24.66 8.41
C MET A 31 11.96 -25.13 7.75
N ASP A 32 10.93 -25.38 8.58
CA ASP A 32 9.58 -25.83 8.15
C ASP A 32 8.70 -24.62 7.87
N PHE A 33 9.06 -23.85 6.83
CA PHE A 33 8.32 -22.70 6.35
C PHE A 33 8.60 -22.44 4.86
N GLU A 34 7.75 -21.66 4.23
CA GLU A 34 7.97 -21.10 2.89
C GLU A 34 8.21 -19.61 3.00
N THR A 35 8.93 -19.05 2.04
CA THR A 35 9.09 -17.61 1.89
C THR A 35 8.36 -17.15 0.65
N GLU A 36 7.53 -16.14 0.80
CA GLU A 36 6.85 -15.46 -0.29
C GLU A 36 7.54 -14.11 -0.50
N GLN A 37 8.01 -13.87 -1.72
CA GLN A 37 8.54 -12.57 -2.10
C GLN A 37 7.38 -11.63 -2.44
N VAL A 38 7.45 -10.42 -1.90
CA VAL A 38 6.42 -9.41 -2.12
C VAL A 38 7.04 -8.08 -2.51
N THR A 39 6.41 -7.43 -3.47
CA THR A 39 6.81 -6.13 -3.99
C THR A 39 6.70 -5.05 -2.92
N ARG A 40 7.63 -4.08 -2.95
CA ARG A 40 7.60 -2.87 -2.13
C ARG A 40 7.58 -1.63 -3.01
N LEU A 41 7.05 -0.53 -2.49
CA LEU A 41 7.18 0.78 -3.10
C LEU A 41 8.39 1.52 -2.54
N GLY A 42 9.28 1.96 -3.42
CA GLY A 42 10.26 3.00 -3.14
C GLY A 42 9.60 4.36 -3.26
N VAL A 43 9.85 5.25 -2.31
CA VAL A 43 9.16 6.52 -2.21
C VAL A 43 10.16 7.67 -2.16
N LYS A 44 9.90 8.72 -2.95
CA LYS A 44 10.56 10.02 -2.81
C LYS A 44 9.53 11.08 -2.48
N ILE A 45 9.85 11.94 -1.54
CA ILE A 45 9.04 13.10 -1.15
C ILE A 45 9.88 14.34 -1.41
N ASP A 46 9.38 15.25 -2.25
CA ASP A 46 10.11 16.46 -2.68
C ASP A 46 11.54 16.14 -3.15
N GLY A 47 11.69 15.05 -3.93
CA GLY A 47 12.96 14.58 -4.47
C GLY A 47 13.88 13.83 -3.49
N LYS A 48 13.49 13.64 -2.23
CA LYS A 48 14.28 12.94 -1.22
C LYS A 48 13.76 11.52 -0.99
N ASN A 49 14.65 10.55 -1.06
CA ASN A 49 14.31 9.17 -0.73
C ASN A 49 13.91 9.06 0.74
N VAL A 50 12.85 8.31 0.99
CA VAL A 50 12.44 7.81 2.30
C VAL A 50 12.52 6.29 2.31
N TYR A 51 12.22 5.63 3.42
CA TYR A 51 12.26 4.18 3.44
C TYR A 51 11.10 3.57 2.62
N PRO A 52 11.32 2.38 2.04
CA PRO A 52 10.32 1.70 1.23
C PRO A 52 9.16 1.18 2.07
N VAL A 53 7.96 1.18 1.49
CA VAL A 53 6.74 0.72 2.14
C VAL A 53 6.30 -0.64 1.62
N LEU A 54 5.54 -1.35 2.44
CA LEU A 54 5.02 -2.67 2.12
C LEU A 54 3.59 -2.60 1.59
N ASN A 55 2.74 -1.75 2.18
CA ASN A 55 1.33 -1.65 1.81
C ASN A 55 1.05 -0.49 0.85
N ASP A 56 1.16 0.73 1.34
CA ASP A 56 0.69 1.90 0.59
C ASP A 56 1.39 3.21 0.99
N VAL A 57 1.32 4.13 0.04
CA VAL A 57 1.65 5.55 0.19
C VAL A 57 0.37 6.33 -0.01
N ALA A 58 -0.01 7.10 0.98
CA ALA A 58 -1.21 7.92 0.92
C ALA A 58 -0.86 9.41 1.05
N VAL A 59 -1.38 10.24 0.16
CA VAL A 59 -1.17 11.69 0.15
C VAL A 59 -2.50 12.37 0.44
N PHE A 60 -2.55 13.21 1.49
CA PHE A 60 -3.76 13.86 1.95
C PHE A 60 -3.50 15.28 2.42
N SER A 61 -4.55 16.09 2.48
CA SER A 61 -4.52 17.29 3.30
C SER A 61 -4.33 16.93 4.77
N SER A 62 -3.58 17.74 5.51
CA SER A 62 -3.29 17.50 6.94
C SER A 62 -4.54 17.51 7.85
N ARG A 63 -5.68 17.90 7.33
CA ARG A 63 -6.99 17.85 8.01
C ARG A 63 -8.02 17.13 7.15
N SER A 64 -8.86 16.35 7.82
CA SER A 64 -10.05 15.73 7.21
C SER A 64 -11.01 16.79 6.65
N ALA A 65 -11.82 16.39 5.66
CA ALA A 65 -12.81 17.24 5.00
C ALA A 65 -12.21 18.50 4.34
N MET A 66 -10.97 18.41 3.87
CA MET A 66 -10.30 19.43 3.08
C MET A 66 -9.81 18.84 1.77
N LEU A 67 -10.24 19.43 0.68
CA LEU A 67 -9.80 19.03 -0.65
C LEU A 67 -8.31 19.31 -0.84
N MET A 68 -7.70 18.39 -1.54
CA MET A 68 -6.35 18.48 -2.10
C MET A 68 -6.47 18.47 -3.63
N GLU A 69 -5.86 19.44 -4.28
CA GLU A 69 -5.64 19.42 -5.72
C GLU A 69 -4.30 18.76 -6.02
N HIS A 70 -4.26 17.93 -7.04
CA HIS A 70 -3.06 17.24 -7.45
C HIS A 70 -3.13 16.77 -8.89
N THR A 71 -1.97 16.58 -9.51
CA THR A 71 -1.83 15.94 -10.81
C THR A 71 -1.19 14.57 -10.63
N LEU A 72 -1.80 13.53 -11.20
CA LEU A 72 -1.23 12.19 -11.29
C LEU A 72 -0.55 12.03 -12.63
N ARG A 73 0.72 11.58 -12.59
CA ARG A 73 1.47 11.17 -13.76
C ARG A 73 1.93 9.71 -13.66
N VAL A 74 1.96 9.04 -14.79
CA VAL A 74 2.51 7.70 -14.92
C VAL A 74 3.52 7.70 -16.07
N ASN A 75 4.77 7.39 -15.78
CA ASN A 75 5.89 7.42 -16.72
C ASN A 75 6.08 8.80 -17.39
N GLY A 76 5.76 9.87 -16.66
CA GLY A 76 5.85 11.25 -17.13
C GLY A 76 4.61 11.79 -17.83
N ASP A 77 3.70 10.91 -18.26
CA ASP A 77 2.44 11.30 -18.89
C ASP A 77 1.39 11.66 -17.84
N GLU A 78 0.71 12.77 -18.04
CA GLU A 78 -0.41 13.17 -17.21
C GLU A 78 -1.60 12.24 -17.42
N VAL A 79 -2.07 11.65 -16.33
CA VAL A 79 -3.25 10.77 -16.34
C VAL A 79 -4.51 11.57 -15.98
N TRP A 80 -4.40 12.41 -14.94
CA TRP A 80 -5.45 13.35 -14.56
C TRP A 80 -4.93 14.46 -13.65
N HIS A 81 -5.65 15.58 -13.68
CA HIS A 81 -5.67 16.55 -12.60
C HIS A 81 -6.95 16.36 -11.80
N ASP A 82 -6.89 16.38 -10.47
CA ASP A 82 -8.02 16.02 -9.61
C ASP A 82 -8.09 16.89 -8.36
N SER A 83 -9.32 17.08 -7.88
CA SER A 83 -9.65 17.64 -6.58
C SER A 83 -10.34 16.56 -5.74
N SER A 84 -9.71 16.12 -4.69
CA SER A 84 -10.15 14.98 -3.88
C SER A 84 -9.75 15.14 -2.42
N ASP A 85 -10.14 14.21 -1.55
CA ASP A 85 -9.59 14.14 -0.20
C ASP A 85 -8.11 13.75 -0.21
N GLY A 86 -7.69 12.97 -1.21
CA GLY A 86 -6.31 12.52 -1.36
C GLY A 86 -6.15 11.43 -2.42
N VAL A 87 -4.95 10.88 -2.50
CA VAL A 87 -4.59 9.78 -3.40
C VAL A 87 -3.82 8.70 -2.64
N ILE A 88 -4.09 7.43 -2.97
CA ILE A 88 -3.41 6.26 -2.41
C ILE A 88 -2.76 5.49 -3.54
N ILE A 89 -1.48 5.16 -3.38
CA ILE A 89 -0.73 4.25 -4.25
C ILE A 89 -0.41 3.00 -3.43
N SER A 90 -0.85 1.83 -3.89
CA SER A 90 -0.74 0.58 -3.13
C SER A 90 -0.01 -0.51 -3.89
N THR A 91 0.72 -1.33 -3.14
CA THR A 91 1.21 -2.63 -3.60
C THR A 91 0.06 -3.64 -3.69
N PRO A 92 0.24 -4.81 -4.30
CA PRO A 92 -0.74 -5.88 -4.23
C PRO A 92 -1.13 -6.26 -2.80
N ILE A 93 -0.19 -6.33 -1.87
CA ILE A 93 -0.48 -6.58 -0.44
C ILE A 93 -1.32 -5.44 0.14
N GLY A 94 -0.91 -4.20 -0.09
CA GLY A 94 -1.61 -3.02 0.39
C GLY A 94 -3.01 -2.84 -0.19
N SER A 95 -3.32 -3.50 -1.32
CA SER A 95 -4.65 -3.45 -1.91
C SER A 95 -5.76 -3.93 -0.97
N SER A 96 -5.44 -4.79 0.00
CA SER A 96 -6.37 -5.28 1.03
C SER A 96 -6.39 -4.42 2.31
N ALA A 97 -5.59 -3.34 2.36
CA ALA A 97 -5.48 -2.41 3.49
C ALA A 97 -6.31 -1.13 3.24
N TYR A 98 -5.67 0.03 3.32
CA TYR A 98 -6.36 1.32 3.17
C TYR A 98 -6.96 1.53 1.78
N SER A 99 -6.28 1.06 0.74
CA SER A 99 -6.77 1.07 -0.64
C SER A 99 -8.16 0.43 -0.77
N MET A 100 -8.38 -0.74 -0.15
CA MET A 100 -9.68 -1.42 -0.16
C MET A 100 -10.77 -0.58 0.53
N SER A 101 -10.46 0.05 1.66
CA SER A 101 -11.40 0.91 2.38
C SER A 101 -11.78 2.16 1.58
N ALA A 102 -10.92 2.60 0.67
CA ALA A 102 -11.16 3.70 -0.25
C ALA A 102 -11.88 3.26 -1.55
N GLY A 103 -12.33 2.01 -1.65
CA GLY A 103 -13.05 1.49 -2.81
C GLY A 103 -12.17 0.91 -3.91
N GLY A 104 -10.90 0.63 -3.61
CA GLY A 104 -9.97 -0.01 -4.53
C GLY A 104 -10.22 -1.50 -4.72
N PRO A 105 -9.79 -2.05 -5.87
CA PRO A 105 -9.86 -3.47 -6.10
C PRO A 105 -8.85 -4.22 -5.23
N VAL A 106 -9.20 -5.45 -4.84
CA VAL A 106 -8.24 -6.37 -4.24
C VAL A 106 -7.37 -6.94 -5.36
N ILE A 107 -6.05 -6.84 -5.19
CA ILE A 107 -5.05 -7.31 -6.14
C ILE A 107 -4.38 -8.56 -5.57
N PHE A 108 -4.22 -9.60 -6.38
CA PHE A 108 -3.50 -10.80 -5.97
C PHE A 108 -2.02 -10.49 -5.73
N GLN A 109 -1.45 -11.10 -4.68
CA GLN A 109 -0.10 -10.78 -4.19
C GLN A 109 1.03 -11.08 -5.18
N ASP A 110 0.81 -12.01 -6.11
CA ASP A 110 1.72 -12.41 -7.17
C ASP A 110 1.61 -11.56 -8.45
N SER A 111 0.80 -10.50 -8.42
CA SER A 111 0.64 -9.60 -9.56
C SER A 111 1.74 -8.54 -9.61
N ASP A 112 2.31 -8.33 -10.79
CA ASP A 112 3.34 -7.32 -11.06
C ASP A 112 2.74 -5.93 -11.36
N VAL A 113 1.93 -5.42 -10.42
CA VAL A 113 1.20 -4.16 -10.60
C VAL A 113 1.17 -3.31 -9.32
N PHE A 114 0.78 -2.03 -9.49
CA PHE A 114 0.40 -1.13 -8.41
C PHE A 114 -1.03 -0.64 -8.61
N GLY A 115 -1.76 -0.42 -7.52
CA GLY A 115 -3.06 0.20 -7.53
C GLY A 115 -2.96 1.69 -7.20
N ILE A 116 -3.77 2.53 -7.86
CA ILE A 116 -3.85 3.98 -7.62
C ILE A 116 -5.31 4.35 -7.46
N ILE A 117 -5.63 5.08 -6.40
CA ILE A 117 -6.99 5.50 -6.08
C ILE A 117 -7.01 6.96 -5.70
N SER A 118 -7.86 7.75 -6.35
CA SER A 118 -8.25 9.06 -5.85
C SER A 118 -9.39 8.89 -4.85
N VAL A 119 -9.21 9.40 -3.64
CA VAL A 119 -10.14 9.22 -2.51
C VAL A 119 -11.18 10.34 -2.51
N ASN A 120 -12.46 9.98 -2.64
CA ASN A 120 -13.56 10.96 -2.66
C ASN A 120 -13.34 12.09 -3.67
N SER A 121 -12.94 11.74 -4.90
CA SER A 121 -12.79 12.70 -5.99
C SER A 121 -14.09 13.45 -6.25
N LEU A 122 -14.01 14.74 -6.56
CA LEU A 122 -15.14 15.53 -7.05
C LEU A 122 -15.57 15.09 -8.45
N ASP A 123 -14.69 14.47 -9.23
CA ASP A 123 -15.01 13.87 -10.52
C ASP A 123 -15.59 12.46 -10.31
N ILE A 124 -16.91 12.34 -10.40
CA ILE A 124 -17.64 11.08 -10.22
C ILE A 124 -17.28 9.99 -11.26
N THR A 125 -16.60 10.36 -12.34
CA THR A 125 -16.13 9.41 -13.36
C THR A 125 -14.79 8.81 -13.02
N ARG A 126 -14.09 9.32 -12.01
CA ARG A 126 -12.80 8.83 -11.57
C ARG A 126 -12.88 7.36 -11.15
N ARG A 127 -11.97 6.55 -11.66
CA ARG A 127 -11.90 5.12 -11.35
C ARG A 127 -10.52 4.78 -10.83
N PRO A 128 -10.40 3.77 -9.95
CA PRO A 128 -9.12 3.20 -9.59
C PRO A 128 -8.34 2.74 -10.82
N LEU A 129 -7.04 2.95 -10.81
CA LEU A 129 -6.14 2.50 -11.87
C LEU A 129 -5.27 1.35 -11.36
N ILE A 130 -4.96 0.46 -12.28
CA ILE A 130 -3.94 -0.57 -12.11
C ILE A 130 -2.86 -0.32 -13.15
N VAL A 131 -1.62 -0.16 -12.70
CA VAL A 131 -0.46 0.10 -13.57
C VAL A 131 0.61 -0.97 -13.34
N SER A 132 1.52 -1.16 -14.30
CA SER A 132 2.66 -2.06 -14.13
C SER A 132 3.52 -1.61 -12.94
N ASN A 133 4.10 -2.56 -12.19
CA ASN A 133 5.07 -2.26 -11.13
C ASN A 133 6.39 -1.66 -11.68
N ALA A 134 6.64 -1.77 -12.99
CA ALA A 134 7.74 -1.09 -13.67
C ALA A 134 7.49 0.41 -13.91
N SER A 135 6.28 0.90 -13.63
CA SER A 135 5.93 2.30 -13.85
C SER A 135 6.52 3.21 -12.77
N VAL A 136 6.85 4.43 -13.18
CA VAL A 136 7.10 5.56 -12.28
C VAL A 136 5.77 6.28 -12.09
N ILE A 137 5.30 6.36 -10.86
CA ILE A 137 4.06 7.03 -10.48
C ILE A 137 4.43 8.31 -9.75
N GLU A 138 3.95 9.44 -10.22
CA GLU A 138 4.21 10.74 -9.61
C GLU A 138 2.89 11.45 -9.30
N VAL A 139 2.82 12.01 -8.10
CA VAL A 139 1.75 12.92 -7.67
C VAL A 139 2.41 14.25 -7.46
N ASP A 140 2.13 15.22 -8.32
CA ASP A 140 2.69 16.56 -8.28
C ASP A 140 1.62 17.66 -8.27
N GLU A 141 2.04 18.92 -8.36
CA GLU A 141 1.15 20.08 -8.28
C GLU A 141 0.23 20.03 -7.05
N ILE A 142 0.76 19.47 -5.97
CA ILE A 142 0.00 19.22 -4.74
C ILE A 142 -0.33 20.56 -4.06
N SER A 143 -1.60 20.85 -3.90
CA SER A 143 -2.07 22.03 -3.18
C SER A 143 -3.29 21.76 -2.30
N SER A 144 -3.39 22.49 -1.21
CA SER A 144 -4.55 22.50 -0.31
C SER A 144 -4.54 23.79 0.49
N ARG A 145 -5.65 24.14 1.12
CA ARG A 145 -5.71 25.30 2.04
C ARG A 145 -4.74 25.20 3.22
N LEU A 146 -4.39 23.99 3.59
CA LEU A 146 -3.36 23.68 4.59
C LEU A 146 -2.20 22.95 3.91
N HIS A 147 -1.21 22.52 4.70
CA HIS A 147 -0.16 21.65 4.16
C HIS A 147 -0.70 20.25 3.88
N CYS A 148 -0.07 19.57 2.94
CA CYS A 148 -0.36 18.17 2.66
C CYS A 148 0.67 17.27 3.36
N GLU A 149 0.26 16.04 3.61
CA GLU A 149 1.06 15.02 4.28
C GLU A 149 1.08 13.74 3.45
N VAL A 150 2.22 13.07 3.50
CA VAL A 150 2.40 11.71 2.98
C VAL A 150 2.40 10.76 4.17
N VAL A 151 1.58 9.74 4.11
CA VAL A 151 1.48 8.69 5.12
C VAL A 151 2.01 7.39 4.51
N LEU A 152 2.99 6.78 5.16
CA LEU A 152 3.65 5.55 4.73
C LEU A 152 3.18 4.38 5.61
N ASP A 153 2.61 3.34 5.01
CA ASP A 153 2.09 2.14 5.69
C ASP A 153 1.15 2.44 6.87
N GLY A 154 0.46 3.59 6.84
CA GLY A 154 -0.39 4.05 7.95
C GLY A 154 0.35 4.47 9.22
N LEU A 155 1.69 4.47 9.23
CA LEU A 155 2.53 4.68 10.42
C LEU A 155 3.18 6.06 10.42
N ASP A 156 4.04 6.31 9.46
CA ASP A 156 4.87 7.51 9.44
C ASP A 156 4.29 8.60 8.56
N ARG A 157 4.44 9.85 9.01
CA ARG A 157 3.90 11.03 8.34
C ARG A 157 4.99 12.01 8.01
N TYR A 158 4.99 12.50 6.77
CA TYR A 158 5.90 13.50 6.25
C TYR A 158 5.10 14.63 5.62
N LYS A 159 5.56 15.87 5.79
CA LYS A 159 5.03 17.00 5.03
C LYS A 159 5.53 16.92 3.59
N VAL A 160 4.64 17.21 2.65
CA VAL A 160 4.96 17.34 1.24
C VAL A 160 4.63 18.76 0.75
N LYS A 161 5.45 19.27 -0.17
CA LYS A 161 5.26 20.60 -0.78
C LYS A 161 5.03 20.52 -2.28
N ASN A 162 5.79 19.67 -2.98
CA ASN A 162 5.83 19.67 -4.43
C ASN A 162 5.35 18.35 -5.02
N SER A 163 6.01 17.23 -4.66
CA SER A 163 5.71 15.95 -5.31
C SER A 163 6.01 14.74 -4.43
N VAL A 164 5.34 13.65 -4.78
CA VAL A 164 5.59 12.30 -4.29
C VAL A 164 5.82 11.40 -5.50
N GLU A 165 6.96 10.73 -5.55
CA GLU A 165 7.27 9.71 -6.55
C GLU A 165 7.23 8.33 -5.89
N ALA A 166 6.56 7.37 -6.54
CA ALA A 166 6.51 5.97 -6.11
C ALA A 166 6.96 5.07 -7.27
N THR A 167 7.86 4.15 -6.96
CA THR A 167 8.44 3.21 -7.93
C THR A 167 8.58 1.83 -7.29
N ASN A 168 8.84 0.81 -8.08
CA ASN A 168 9.26 -0.48 -7.54
C ASN A 168 10.57 -0.34 -6.75
N TYR A 169 10.64 -1.00 -5.60
CA TYR A 169 11.82 -0.99 -4.73
C TYR A 169 12.44 -2.39 -4.63
N GLU A 170 13.71 -2.46 -4.99
CA GLU A 170 14.52 -3.66 -4.77
C GLU A 170 15.51 -3.45 -3.58
N PRO A 171 15.71 -4.48 -2.76
CA PRO A 171 15.17 -5.84 -2.85
C PRO A 171 13.72 -5.94 -2.34
N SER A 172 12.99 -6.92 -2.90
CA SER A 172 11.65 -7.31 -2.43
C SER A 172 11.65 -7.71 -0.95
N ALA A 173 10.51 -7.64 -0.29
CA ALA A 173 10.39 -8.17 1.06
C ALA A 173 10.09 -9.69 1.03
N ASN A 174 10.61 -10.42 2.01
CA ASN A 174 10.29 -11.84 2.19
C ASN A 174 9.32 -12.00 3.36
N ILE A 175 8.13 -12.57 3.10
CA ILE A 175 7.16 -12.94 4.12
C ILE A 175 7.30 -14.43 4.39
N ILE A 176 7.42 -14.80 5.66
CA ILE A 176 7.45 -16.18 6.09
C ILE A 176 6.01 -16.70 6.16
N ARG A 177 5.75 -17.79 5.43
CA ARG A 177 4.51 -18.55 5.47
C ARG A 177 4.77 -19.91 6.08
N LEU A 178 4.02 -20.27 7.09
CA LEU A 178 4.02 -21.63 7.59
C LEU A 178 3.17 -22.49 6.66
N LYS A 179 3.72 -23.62 6.21
CA LYS A 179 2.94 -24.60 5.45
C LYS A 179 1.71 -25.01 6.24
N LYS A 180 0.60 -24.47 5.94
CA LYS A 180 -0.79 -24.89 6.06
C LYS A 180 -1.75 -23.71 6.11
N ASP A 181 -2.79 -23.85 5.34
CA ASP A 181 -4.18 -23.57 5.60
C ASP A 181 -4.80 -22.32 5.03
N THR A 182 -4.08 -21.38 4.43
CA THR A 182 -4.84 -20.31 3.78
C THR A 182 -4.13 -19.83 2.51
N THR A 183 -4.64 -20.22 1.36
CA THR A 183 -4.26 -19.56 0.11
C THR A 183 -4.70 -18.10 0.18
N ALA A 184 -4.01 -17.19 -0.52
CA ALA A 184 -4.41 -15.78 -0.62
C ALA A 184 -5.90 -15.66 -0.99
N ILE A 185 -6.42 -16.57 -1.82
CA ILE A 185 -7.83 -16.66 -2.21
C ILE A 185 -8.76 -16.89 -1.02
N SER A 186 -8.43 -17.81 -0.10
CA SER A 186 -9.28 -18.07 1.06
C SER A 186 -9.23 -16.95 2.10
N ALA A 187 -8.16 -16.20 2.17
CA ALA A 187 -8.06 -15.01 3.02
C ALA A 187 -8.90 -13.85 2.44
N ILE A 188 -8.93 -13.69 1.12
CA ILE A 188 -9.78 -12.71 0.43
C ILE A 188 -11.26 -13.08 0.61
N ALA A 189 -11.63 -14.34 0.38
CA ALA A 189 -13.02 -14.83 0.48
C ALA A 189 -13.64 -14.64 1.88
N LYS A 190 -12.85 -14.49 2.92
CA LYS A 190 -13.33 -14.17 4.27
C LYS A 190 -13.59 -12.69 4.52
N LYS A 191 -13.08 -11.79 3.66
CA LYS A 191 -13.19 -10.33 3.81
C LYS A 191 -14.13 -9.68 2.79
N VAL A 192 -14.47 -10.37 1.72
CA VAL A 192 -15.42 -9.98 0.68
C VAL A 192 -16.71 -10.78 0.84
#